data_01ad109a3e64bc1d50df2541dd5598d9
#
_entry.id   01ad109a3e64bc1d50df2541dd5598d9
#
_cell.length_a   1.000
_cell.length_b   1.000
_cell.length_c   1.000
_cell.angle_alpha   90.00
_cell.angle_beta   90.00
_cell.angle_gamma   90.00
#
_symmetry.space_group_name_H-M   'P 1'
#
loop_
_entity.id
_entity.type
_entity.pdbx_description
1 polymer ?
#
loop_
_entity_poly.entity_id
_entity_poly.type
_entity_poly.pdbx_seq_one_letter_code
_entity_poly.pdbx_strand_id
1 'polypeptide(L)'
;MLFMVIERFEGNDMIPVYQRFLERGRLLPDGLTYVDSWIEANFGRCFQLMECADVRLLQQWVLHWRGTGTTFEIVPVAPSLQTREIVMAHLAQSAAQAS
;
A
#
# COMPACT_ATOMS: atom_id res chain seq x y z
N MET A 1 -6.20 8.03 -5.31
CA MET A 1 -4.87 8.06 -4.68
C MET A 1 -4.31 6.65 -4.52
N LEU A 2 -3.03 6.53 -4.71
CA LEU A 2 -2.31 5.28 -4.50
C LEU A 2 -1.73 5.20 -3.09
N PHE A 3 -1.76 4.00 -2.53
CA PHE A 3 -1.19 3.71 -1.22
C PHE A 3 -0.37 2.43 -1.29
N MET A 4 0.85 2.48 -0.75
CA MET A 4 1.59 1.25 -0.48
C MET A 4 1.24 0.81 0.93
N VAL A 5 0.62 -0.36 1.04
CA VAL A 5 0.29 -0.99 2.32
C VAL A 5 1.38 -2.01 2.62
N ILE A 6 2.09 -1.79 3.71
CA ILE A 6 3.16 -2.70 4.16
C ILE A 6 2.61 -3.51 5.32
N GLU A 7 2.51 -4.81 5.11
CA GLU A 7 2.03 -5.76 6.11
C GLU A 7 3.22 -6.48 6.72
N ARG A 8 3.28 -6.51 8.06
CA ARG A 8 4.28 -7.28 8.81
C ARG A 8 3.57 -8.38 9.56
N PHE A 9 4.08 -9.60 9.44
CA PHE A 9 3.48 -10.79 10.04
C PHE A 9 4.21 -11.13 11.34
N GLU A 10 3.47 -11.28 12.44
CA GLU A 10 4.03 -11.66 13.74
C GLU A 10 4.77 -12.99 13.64
N GLY A 11 6.02 -13.01 14.10
CA GLY A 11 6.86 -14.20 14.05
C GLY A 11 7.20 -14.65 12.63
N ASN A 12 7.09 -13.76 11.63
CA ASN A 12 7.22 -14.08 10.20
C ASN A 12 6.23 -15.16 9.75
N ASP A 13 5.08 -15.24 10.41
CA ASP A 13 4.05 -16.23 10.10
C ASP A 13 2.89 -15.61 9.34
N MET A 14 2.88 -15.81 8.02
CA MET A 14 1.81 -15.34 7.14
C MET A 14 0.63 -16.33 7.05
N ILE A 15 0.73 -17.50 7.66
CA ILE A 15 -0.28 -18.56 7.51
C ILE A 15 -1.68 -18.08 7.90
N PRO A 16 -1.91 -17.40 9.05
CA PRO A 16 -3.25 -16.93 9.39
C PRO A 16 -3.86 -15.99 8.34
N VAL A 17 -3.05 -15.16 7.69
CA VAL A 17 -3.50 -14.25 6.62
C VAL A 17 -3.94 -15.06 5.41
N TYR A 18 -3.14 -16.00 4.95
CA TYR A 18 -3.45 -16.84 3.80
C TYR A 18 -4.68 -17.72 4.04
N GLN A 19 -4.84 -18.24 5.26
CA GLN A 19 -6.03 -19.00 5.64
C GLN A 19 -7.30 -18.15 5.50
N ARG A 20 -7.29 -16.93 6.01
CA ARG A 20 -8.42 -16.01 5.89
C ARG A 20 -8.69 -15.63 4.44
N PHE A 21 -7.63 -15.38 3.67
CA PHE A 21 -7.74 -15.08 2.24
C PHE A 21 -8.41 -16.24 1.47
N LEU A 22 -8.00 -17.47 1.73
CA LEU A 22 -8.60 -18.65 1.08
C LEU A 22 -10.07 -18.83 1.46
N GLU A 23 -10.44 -18.51 2.69
CA GLU A 23 -11.80 -18.67 3.18
C GLU A 23 -12.74 -17.54 2.71
N ARG A 24 -12.24 -16.29 2.67
CA ARG A 24 -13.07 -15.10 2.52
C ARG A 24 -12.64 -14.15 1.39
N GLY A 25 -11.56 -14.44 0.68
CA GLY A 25 -11.01 -13.57 -0.34
C GLY A 25 -10.33 -12.34 0.26
N ARG A 26 -10.19 -11.28 -0.54
CA ARG A 26 -9.47 -10.07 -0.13
C ARG A 26 -10.25 -9.17 0.83
N LEU A 27 -11.57 -9.33 0.92
CA LEU A 27 -12.44 -8.55 1.79
C LEU A 27 -12.40 -7.04 1.48
N LEU A 28 -12.28 -6.69 0.20
CA LEU A 28 -12.20 -5.30 -0.24
C LEU A 28 -13.56 -4.62 -0.13
N PRO A 29 -13.68 -3.50 0.62
CA PRO A 29 -14.88 -2.68 0.53
C PRO A 29 -15.02 -2.05 -0.86
N ASP A 30 -16.24 -1.69 -1.24
CA ASP A 30 -16.50 -1.01 -2.50
C ASP A 30 -15.70 0.29 -2.57
N GLY A 31 -15.03 0.50 -3.70
CA GLY A 31 -14.20 1.69 -3.91
C GLY A 31 -12.72 1.52 -3.55
N LEU A 32 -12.35 0.40 -2.93
CA LEU A 32 -10.95 0.06 -2.69
C LEU A 32 -10.50 -0.96 -3.75
N THR A 33 -9.47 -0.61 -4.52
CA THR A 33 -8.96 -1.43 -5.61
C THR A 33 -7.58 -1.98 -5.25
N TYR A 34 -7.43 -3.29 -5.39
CA TYR A 34 -6.13 -3.96 -5.38
C TYR A 34 -5.45 -3.77 -6.73
N VAL A 35 -4.20 -3.27 -6.73
CA VAL A 35 -3.43 -3.08 -7.96
C VAL A 35 -2.42 -4.20 -8.15
N ASP A 36 -1.55 -4.41 -7.17
CA ASP A 36 -0.52 -5.45 -7.22
C ASP A 36 0.07 -5.67 -5.82
N SER A 37 0.82 -6.77 -5.64
CA SER A 37 1.50 -7.02 -4.37
C SER A 37 2.76 -7.86 -4.54
N TRP A 38 3.65 -7.74 -3.56
CA TRP A 38 4.93 -8.44 -3.52
C TRP A 38 5.16 -8.96 -2.11
N ILE A 39 5.67 -10.18 -2.01
CA ILE A 39 5.97 -10.83 -0.73
C ILE A 39 7.49 -10.89 -0.56
N GLU A 40 7.99 -10.48 0.59
CA GLU A 40 9.39 -10.67 0.94
C GLU A 40 9.78 -12.14 0.87
N ALA A 41 10.98 -12.43 0.39
CA ALA A 41 11.44 -13.81 0.19
C ALA A 41 11.43 -14.64 1.49
N ASN A 42 11.58 -14.00 2.65
CA ASN A 42 11.55 -14.64 3.96
C ASN A 42 10.15 -14.71 4.59
N PHE A 43 9.10 -14.30 3.85
CA PHE A 43 7.71 -14.24 4.32
C PHE A 43 7.46 -13.26 5.48
N GLY A 44 8.37 -12.33 5.74
CA GLY A 44 8.22 -11.39 6.84
C GLY A 44 7.27 -10.24 6.54
N ARG A 45 7.23 -9.78 5.29
CA ARG A 45 6.40 -8.63 4.88
C ARG A 45 5.73 -8.86 3.54
N CYS A 46 4.58 -8.20 3.37
CA CYS A 46 3.90 -8.04 2.09
C CYS A 46 3.82 -6.55 1.76
N PHE A 47 4.10 -6.19 0.53
CA PHE A 47 3.95 -4.84 -0.01
C PHE A 47 2.79 -4.87 -1.00
N GLN A 48 1.70 -4.18 -0.68
CA GLN A 48 0.48 -4.23 -1.47
C GLN A 48 0.11 -2.83 -1.95
N LEU A 49 0.05 -2.65 -3.27
CA LEU A 49 -0.34 -1.39 -3.88
C LEU A 49 -1.85 -1.35 -4.04
N MET A 50 -2.48 -0.33 -3.47
CA MET A 50 -3.93 -0.17 -3.46
C MET A 50 -4.33 1.24 -3.86
N GLU A 51 -5.53 1.36 -4.39
CA GLU A 51 -6.07 2.64 -4.84
C GLU A 51 -7.45 2.89 -4.26
N CYS A 52 -7.68 4.09 -3.76
CA CYS A 52 -8.99 4.56 -3.34
C CYS A 52 -9.03 6.10 -3.29
N ALA A 53 -10.24 6.66 -3.31
CA ALA A 53 -10.47 8.10 -3.13
C ALA A 53 -10.59 8.50 -1.65
N ASP A 54 -10.91 7.56 -0.78
CA ASP A 54 -11.18 7.79 0.63
C ASP A 54 -10.36 6.83 1.49
N VAL A 55 -9.44 7.38 2.27
CA VAL A 55 -8.54 6.59 3.12
C VAL A 55 -9.30 5.75 4.16
N ARG A 56 -10.53 6.10 4.50
CA ARG A 56 -11.36 5.33 5.42
C ARG A 56 -11.66 3.92 4.89
N LEU A 57 -11.65 3.74 3.57
CA LEU A 57 -11.81 2.41 2.97
C LEU A 57 -10.65 1.48 3.35
N LEU A 58 -9.44 2.01 3.45
CA LEU A 58 -8.29 1.24 3.95
C LEU A 58 -8.46 0.90 5.43
N GLN A 59 -8.98 1.82 6.23
CA GLN A 59 -9.26 1.54 7.65
C GLN A 59 -10.30 0.43 7.80
N GLN A 60 -11.38 0.45 7.01
CA GLN A 60 -12.38 -0.62 6.99
C GLN A 60 -11.76 -1.96 6.59
N TRP A 61 -10.92 -1.94 5.57
CA TRP A 61 -10.26 -3.14 5.08
C TRP A 61 -9.31 -3.75 6.13
N VAL A 62 -8.51 -2.94 6.81
CA VAL A 62 -7.61 -3.38 7.88
C VAL A 62 -8.36 -4.09 8.99
N LEU A 63 -9.56 -3.62 9.36
CA LEU A 63 -10.37 -4.24 10.41
C LEU A 63 -10.76 -5.68 10.08
N HIS A 64 -10.92 -6.02 8.81
CA HIS A 64 -11.22 -7.39 8.39
C HIS A 64 -10.06 -8.37 8.62
N TRP A 65 -8.86 -7.86 8.83
CA TRP A 65 -7.64 -8.67 9.01
C TRP A 65 -7.16 -8.71 10.46
N ARG A 66 -7.96 -8.21 11.40
CA ARG A 66 -7.67 -8.30 12.83
C ARG A 66 -7.60 -9.76 13.26
N GLY A 67 -6.71 -10.05 14.23
CA GLY A 67 -6.54 -11.40 14.76
C GLY A 67 -5.67 -12.32 13.91
N THR A 68 -5.09 -11.83 12.81
CA THR A 68 -4.16 -12.59 11.96
C THR A 68 -2.69 -12.41 12.36
N GLY A 69 -2.41 -11.57 13.37
CA GLY A 69 -1.03 -11.23 13.74
C GLY A 69 -0.35 -10.26 12.79
N THR A 70 -1.13 -9.58 11.95
CA THR A 70 -0.60 -8.64 10.95
C THR A 70 -0.67 -7.21 11.47
N THR A 71 0.43 -6.47 11.32
CA THR A 71 0.46 -5.01 11.50
C THR A 71 0.55 -4.34 10.15
N PHE A 72 -0.07 -3.16 10.02
CA PHE A 72 -0.19 -2.44 8.77
C PHE A 72 0.49 -1.08 8.86
N GLU A 73 1.25 -0.74 7.82
CA GLU A 73 1.74 0.61 7.59
C GLU A 73 1.19 1.06 6.24
N ILE A 74 0.50 2.21 6.21
CA ILE A 74 -0.17 2.72 5.01
C ILE A 74 0.53 4.00 4.58
N VAL A 75 1.16 3.96 3.39
CA VAL A 75 1.98 5.05 2.89
C VAL A 75 1.37 5.59 1.59
N PRO A 76 0.93 6.86 1.55
CA PRO A 76 0.52 7.48 0.30
C PRO A 76 1.72 7.56 -0.64
N VAL A 77 1.53 7.17 -1.89
CA VAL A 77 2.59 7.14 -2.88
C VAL A 77 2.13 7.77 -4.19
N ALA A 78 3.06 8.26 -4.96
CA ALA A 78 2.82 8.72 -6.32
C ALA A 78 3.74 7.93 -7.28
N PRO A 79 3.31 7.64 -8.52
CA PRO A 79 4.20 7.03 -9.50
C PRO A 79 5.44 7.90 -9.71
N SER A 80 6.62 7.28 -9.74
CA SER A 80 7.90 7.99 -9.88
C SER A 80 7.94 8.89 -11.10
N LEU A 81 7.31 8.47 -12.19
CA LEU A 81 7.28 9.25 -13.43
C LEU A 81 6.55 10.59 -13.24
N GLN A 82 5.44 10.60 -12.52
CA GLN A 82 4.69 11.83 -12.21
C GLN A 82 5.49 12.73 -11.26
N THR A 83 6.14 12.17 -10.26
CA THR A 83 7.00 12.91 -9.34
C THR A 83 8.19 13.53 -10.08
N ARG A 84 8.77 12.82 -11.04
CA ARG A 84 9.83 13.33 -11.89
C ARG A 84 9.41 14.60 -12.62
N GLU A 85 8.21 14.66 -13.15
CA GLU A 85 7.67 15.84 -13.85
C GLU A 85 7.64 17.07 -12.91
N ILE A 86 7.18 16.87 -11.67
CA ILE A 86 7.12 17.94 -10.66
C ILE A 86 8.55 18.44 -10.34
N VAL A 87 9.48 17.53 -10.12
CA VAL A 87 10.87 17.87 -9.78
C VAL A 87 11.55 18.59 -10.94
N MET A 88 11.36 18.14 -12.17
CA MET A 88 11.95 18.78 -13.36
C MET A 88 11.42 20.20 -13.56
N ALA A 89 10.12 20.41 -13.33
CA ALA A 89 9.51 21.74 -13.40
C ALA A 89 10.08 22.67 -12.31
N HIS A 90 10.27 22.16 -11.09
CA HIS A 90 10.87 22.90 -9.99
C HIS A 90 12.32 23.29 -10.31
N LEU A 91 13.12 22.39 -10.84
CA LEU A 91 14.49 22.65 -11.24
C LEU A 91 14.57 23.73 -12.34
N ALA A 92 13.66 23.70 -13.31
CA ALA A 92 13.60 24.71 -14.35
C ALA A 92 13.25 26.09 -13.79
N GLN A 93 12.32 26.19 -12.85
CA GLN A 93 12.01 27.45 -12.15
C GLN A 93 13.18 27.97 -11.34
N SER A 94 13.87 27.11 -10.61
CA SER A 94 15.04 27.47 -9.82
C SER A 94 16.18 28.00 -10.70
N ALA A 95 16.43 27.38 -11.84
CA ALA A 95 17.42 27.82 -12.82
C ALA A 95 17.05 29.21 -13.41
N ALA A 96 15.79 29.43 -13.73
CA ALA A 96 15.31 30.72 -14.25
C ALA A 96 15.44 31.83 -13.20
N GLN A 97 15.17 31.55 -11.94
CA GLN A 97 15.33 32.53 -10.84
C GLN A 97 16.79 32.83 -10.52
N ALA A 98 17.68 31.87 -10.73
CA ALA A 98 19.10 32.04 -10.47
C ALA A 98 19.80 32.89 -11.54
N SER A 99 19.23 32.98 -12.72
CA SER A 99 19.73 33.78 -13.81
C SER A 99 19.13 35.21 -13.76
#